data_4417ffb53fa48f77fe74fb94737017ed
#
_entry.id   4417ffb53fa48f77fe74fb94737017ed
#
_cell.length_a   1.000
_cell.length_b   1.000
_cell.length_c   1.000
_cell.angle_alpha   90.00
_cell.angle_beta   90.00
_cell.angle_gamma   90.00
#
_symmetry.space_group_name_H-M   'P 1'
#
loop_
_entity.id
_entity.type
_entity.pdbx_description
1 polymer ?
#
loop_
_entity_poly.entity_id
_entity_poly.type
_entity_poly.pdbx_seq_one_letter_code
_entity_poly.pdbx_strand_id
1 'polypeptide(L)'
;MVVNGHIFLFGNPTSPLTRYMNLGPCCVSLFYFLSGYGLIYSYKTRGNAYLKSFFSRRFIKLLMPLLVAYVITLPIYSLLKAPIDWQEVFSTILWGGPYLKFSWYVTEIAGIYLLFYITMRLKAKLVNKLITLSVEILMLMTVLFFANQPIWYIVSLPGFIAGIWYEYYEKRIISKITFQSLIFFIAITVLIWFIAWQWHYTGGFILTAYRYEFISMFVSALLFPIIVIALTFNSRITPPDLLVTHSFYEIYLLQNAAMIISSFFSSDFPTYWVLTMMLTICIAFAAYKVDTSLARWVSNLIK
;
A
#
# COMPACT_ATOMS: atom_id res chain seq x y z
N MET A 1 -8.52 -8.02 -0.10
CA MET A 1 -7.32 -8.76 -0.57
C MET A 1 -6.17 -8.70 0.43
N VAL A 2 -5.64 -7.52 0.80
CA VAL A 2 -4.52 -7.42 1.78
C VAL A 2 -4.87 -8.09 3.11
N VAL A 3 -5.99 -7.72 3.72
CA VAL A 3 -6.46 -8.29 5.00
C VAL A 3 -6.57 -9.80 4.90
N ASN A 4 -7.16 -10.31 3.83
CA ASN A 4 -7.31 -11.74 3.60
C ASN A 4 -5.95 -12.46 3.51
N GLY A 5 -4.99 -11.89 2.78
CA GLY A 5 -3.63 -12.44 2.70
C GLY A 5 -2.94 -12.52 4.06
N HIS A 6 -3.07 -11.47 4.88
CA HIS A 6 -2.51 -11.48 6.24
C HIS A 6 -3.22 -12.45 7.18
N ILE A 7 -4.56 -12.59 7.08
CA ILE A 7 -5.30 -13.59 7.87
C ILE A 7 -4.79 -15.01 7.59
N PHE A 8 -4.60 -15.36 6.31
CA PHE A 8 -4.05 -16.68 5.95
C PHE A 8 -2.60 -16.83 6.42
N LEU A 9 -1.77 -15.82 6.22
CA LEU A 9 -0.35 -15.86 6.59
C LEU A 9 -0.14 -16.05 8.10
N PHE A 10 -0.95 -15.39 8.93
CA PHE A 10 -0.78 -15.43 10.39
C PHE A 10 -1.71 -16.44 11.08
N GLY A 11 -2.87 -16.72 10.53
CA GLY A 11 -3.87 -17.61 11.12
C GLY A 11 -3.78 -19.06 10.64
N ASN A 12 -3.36 -19.30 9.40
CA ASN A 12 -3.20 -20.66 8.85
C ASN A 12 -2.04 -20.72 7.82
N PRO A 13 -0.77 -20.55 8.26
CA PRO A 13 0.38 -20.48 7.37
C PRO A 13 0.65 -21.77 6.59
N THR A 14 0.19 -22.90 7.08
CA THR A 14 0.39 -24.23 6.46
C THR A 14 -0.64 -24.56 5.40
N SER A 15 -1.72 -23.78 5.30
CA SER A 15 -2.76 -24.00 4.30
C SER A 15 -2.21 -23.83 2.88
N PRO A 16 -2.50 -24.75 1.94
CA PRO A 16 -2.17 -24.55 0.53
C PRO A 16 -2.73 -23.26 -0.04
N LEU A 17 -3.88 -22.79 0.47
CA LEU A 17 -4.52 -21.54 0.06
C LEU A 17 -3.73 -20.30 0.46
N THR A 18 -2.92 -20.35 1.52
CA THR A 18 -2.08 -19.24 1.95
C THR A 18 -1.19 -18.73 0.81
N ARG A 19 -0.68 -19.64 0.00
CA ARG A 19 0.15 -19.35 -1.16
C ARG A 19 -0.57 -18.52 -2.22
N TYR A 20 -1.86 -18.80 -2.47
CA TYR A 20 -2.68 -18.09 -3.45
C TYR A 20 -3.26 -16.78 -2.93
N MET A 21 -3.37 -16.65 -1.62
CA MET A 21 -3.97 -15.49 -0.97
C MET A 21 -2.95 -14.39 -0.59
N ASN A 22 -1.65 -14.66 -0.76
CA ASN A 22 -0.59 -13.68 -0.48
C ASN A 22 -0.48 -12.60 -1.58
N LEU A 23 -1.54 -11.83 -1.74
CA LEU A 23 -1.62 -10.70 -2.68
C LEU A 23 -1.28 -9.35 -2.00
N GLY A 24 -0.78 -9.39 -0.77
CA GLY A 24 -0.43 -8.19 0.01
C GLY A 24 0.45 -7.21 -0.76
N PRO A 25 1.62 -7.63 -1.30
CA PRO A 25 2.51 -6.74 -2.04
C PRO A 25 1.86 -6.11 -3.29
N CYS A 26 1.00 -6.84 -4.00
CA CYS A 26 0.26 -6.32 -5.16
C CYS A 26 -0.66 -5.16 -4.76
N CYS A 27 -1.36 -5.32 -3.64
CA CYS A 27 -2.26 -4.29 -3.16
C CYS A 27 -1.50 -3.06 -2.62
N VAL A 28 -0.36 -3.28 -1.96
CA VAL A 28 0.51 -2.18 -1.52
C VAL A 28 1.07 -1.44 -2.74
N SER A 29 1.47 -2.16 -3.78
CA SER A 29 1.90 -1.55 -5.06
C SER A 29 0.78 -0.71 -5.69
N LEU A 30 -0.49 -1.14 -5.59
CA LEU A 30 -1.62 -0.33 -6.04
C LEU A 30 -1.74 0.97 -5.22
N PHE A 31 -1.53 0.94 -3.91
CA PHE A 31 -1.52 2.16 -3.10
C PHE A 31 -0.41 3.12 -3.53
N TYR A 32 0.78 2.61 -3.81
CA TYR A 32 1.87 3.43 -4.36
C TYR A 32 1.52 4.00 -5.73
N PHE A 33 0.94 3.19 -6.62
CA PHE A 33 0.48 3.64 -7.94
C PHE A 33 -0.51 4.79 -7.82
N LEU A 34 -1.57 4.61 -7.03
CA LEU A 34 -2.59 5.63 -6.82
C LEU A 34 -2.02 6.90 -6.16
N SER A 35 -1.04 6.74 -5.28
CA SER A 35 -0.34 7.86 -4.66
C SER A 35 0.49 8.63 -5.70
N GLY A 36 1.29 7.95 -6.52
CA GLY A 36 2.06 8.57 -7.60
C GLY A 36 1.18 9.29 -8.61
N TYR A 37 0.13 8.63 -9.08
CA TYR A 37 -0.88 9.20 -9.98
C TYR A 37 -1.50 10.48 -9.37
N GLY A 38 -2.02 10.37 -8.14
CA GLY A 38 -2.71 11.48 -7.49
C GLY A 38 -1.82 12.67 -7.16
N LEU A 39 -0.52 12.44 -6.92
CA LEU A 39 0.47 13.51 -6.69
C LEU A 39 0.73 14.30 -7.98
N ILE A 40 1.00 13.62 -9.09
CA ILE A 40 1.26 14.27 -10.38
C ILE A 40 0.01 14.95 -10.91
N TYR A 41 -1.16 14.32 -10.85
CA TYR A 41 -2.43 14.94 -11.20
C TYR A 41 -2.66 16.24 -10.42
N SER A 42 -2.45 16.19 -9.10
CA SER A 42 -2.63 17.37 -8.24
C SER A 42 -1.61 18.48 -8.55
N TYR A 43 -0.36 18.11 -8.87
CA TYR A 43 0.67 19.06 -9.24
C TYR A 43 0.41 19.68 -10.61
N LYS A 44 0.02 18.91 -11.62
CA LYS A 44 -0.34 19.43 -12.95
C LYS A 44 -1.52 20.39 -12.88
N THR A 45 -2.50 20.10 -12.02
CA THR A 45 -3.73 20.91 -11.91
C THR A 45 -3.51 22.21 -11.14
N ARG A 46 -2.67 22.21 -10.07
CA ARG A 46 -2.55 23.32 -9.12
C ARG A 46 -1.15 23.94 -9.05
N GLY A 47 -0.16 23.33 -9.68
CA GLY A 47 1.23 23.82 -9.73
C GLY A 47 1.82 24.09 -8.35
N ASN A 48 2.49 25.23 -8.23
CA ASN A 48 3.14 25.67 -6.98
C ASN A 48 2.16 25.90 -5.82
N ALA A 49 0.89 26.20 -6.09
CA ALA A 49 -0.12 26.33 -5.04
C ALA A 49 -0.37 24.99 -4.32
N TYR A 50 -0.24 23.87 -5.04
CA TYR A 50 -0.28 22.54 -4.43
C TYR A 50 0.89 22.32 -3.46
N LEU A 51 2.11 22.72 -3.84
CA LEU A 51 3.29 22.56 -3.00
C LEU A 51 3.24 23.40 -1.73
N LYS A 52 2.66 24.61 -1.77
CA LYS A 52 2.49 25.45 -0.57
C LYS A 52 1.68 24.80 0.53
N SER A 53 0.65 24.02 0.16
CA SER A 53 -0.22 23.32 1.12
C SER A 53 0.06 21.82 1.20
N PHE A 54 1.21 21.36 0.69
CA PHE A 54 1.51 19.93 0.54
C PHE A 54 1.56 19.21 1.88
N PHE A 55 2.36 19.73 2.82
CA PHE A 55 2.53 19.09 4.12
C PHE A 55 1.23 19.01 4.90
N SER A 56 0.51 20.11 5.05
CA SER A 56 -0.78 20.10 5.78
C SER A 56 -1.83 19.17 5.14
N ARG A 57 -1.81 19.01 3.82
CA ARG A 57 -2.79 18.15 3.13
C ARG A 57 -2.40 16.68 3.08
N ARG A 58 -1.11 16.37 2.97
CA ARG A 58 -0.64 14.98 2.76
C ARG A 58 -0.17 14.35 4.05
N PHE A 59 0.66 15.05 4.84
CA PHE A 59 1.19 14.48 6.07
C PHE A 59 0.14 14.39 7.18
N ILE A 60 -0.75 15.36 7.32
CA ILE A 60 -1.85 15.26 8.30
C ILE A 60 -2.73 14.04 7.96
N LYS A 61 -3.12 13.87 6.69
CA LYS A 61 -3.93 12.73 6.25
C LYS A 61 -3.22 11.38 6.38
N LEU A 62 -1.89 11.38 6.44
CA LEU A 62 -1.10 10.17 6.61
C LEU A 62 -0.89 9.84 8.09
N LEU A 63 -0.60 10.86 8.92
CA LEU A 63 -0.21 10.68 10.31
C LEU A 63 -1.42 10.57 11.26
N MET A 64 -2.54 11.24 10.98
CA MET A 64 -3.71 11.15 11.86
C MET A 64 -4.26 9.74 11.97
N PRO A 65 -4.52 9.00 10.87
CA PRO A 65 -4.94 7.61 10.95
C PRO A 65 -3.91 6.71 11.65
N LEU A 66 -2.61 6.97 11.48
CA LEU A 66 -1.56 6.25 12.18
C LEU A 66 -1.64 6.45 13.70
N LEU A 67 -1.79 7.68 14.16
CA LEU A 67 -1.93 7.99 15.58
C LEU A 67 -3.20 7.35 16.16
N VAL A 68 -4.33 7.45 15.46
CA VAL A 68 -5.58 6.82 15.88
C VAL A 68 -5.43 5.30 15.94
N ALA A 69 -4.73 4.70 14.98
CA ALA A 69 -4.46 3.27 14.98
C ALA A 69 -3.63 2.83 16.20
N TYR A 70 -2.60 3.60 16.60
CA TYR A 70 -1.86 3.33 17.83
C TYR A 70 -2.73 3.46 19.07
N VAL A 71 -3.53 4.54 19.18
CA VAL A 71 -4.45 4.75 20.32
C VAL A 71 -5.45 3.59 20.47
N ILE A 72 -5.89 3.00 19.38
CA ILE A 72 -6.78 1.83 19.39
C ILE A 72 -6.03 0.54 19.70
N THR A 73 -4.88 0.32 19.05
CA THR A 73 -4.21 -0.99 19.09
C THR A 73 -3.45 -1.23 20.41
N LEU A 74 -2.82 -0.21 21.00
CA LEU A 74 -2.05 -0.37 22.23
C LEU A 74 -2.90 -0.88 23.41
N PRO A 75 -4.08 -0.32 23.73
CA PRO A 75 -4.93 -0.87 24.79
C PRO A 75 -5.37 -2.31 24.50
N ILE A 76 -5.74 -2.61 23.26
CA ILE A 76 -6.14 -3.97 22.86
C ILE A 76 -4.99 -4.95 23.08
N TYR A 77 -3.79 -4.58 22.66
CA TYR A 77 -2.58 -5.40 22.84
C TYR A 77 -2.28 -5.63 24.34
N SER A 78 -2.34 -4.57 25.14
CA SER A 78 -2.07 -4.64 26.59
C SER A 78 -3.07 -5.54 27.32
N LEU A 79 -4.36 -5.50 26.92
CA LEU A 79 -5.41 -6.29 27.56
C LEU A 79 -5.39 -7.77 27.14
N LEU A 80 -5.05 -8.07 25.88
CA LEU A 80 -5.25 -9.39 25.29
C LEU A 80 -3.94 -10.17 25.06
N LYS A 81 -2.78 -9.53 25.10
CA LYS A 81 -1.49 -10.17 24.79
C LYS A 81 -0.48 -10.03 25.93
N ALA A 82 0.05 -8.83 26.12
CA ALA A 82 1.11 -8.57 27.08
C ALA A 82 1.16 -7.09 27.47
N PRO A 83 1.80 -6.74 28.59
CA PRO A 83 2.10 -5.35 28.95
C PRO A 83 2.84 -4.63 27.82
N ILE A 84 2.62 -3.33 27.70
CA ILE A 84 3.24 -2.51 26.66
C ILE A 84 4.70 -2.22 27.07
N ASP A 85 5.63 -2.56 26.20
CA ASP A 85 7.00 -2.04 26.26
C ASP A 85 7.07 -0.71 25.48
N TRP A 86 7.14 0.38 26.23
CA TRP A 86 7.20 1.71 25.64
C TRP A 86 8.49 1.97 24.85
N GLN A 87 9.61 1.35 25.24
CA GLN A 87 10.85 1.46 24.49
C GLN A 87 10.68 0.81 23.10
N GLU A 88 10.04 -0.35 23.05
CA GLU A 88 9.74 -1.03 21.80
C GLU A 88 8.74 -0.23 20.94
N VAL A 89 7.70 0.36 21.55
CA VAL A 89 6.77 1.26 20.83
C VAL A 89 7.53 2.38 20.13
N PHE A 90 8.36 3.13 20.86
CA PHE A 90 9.07 4.28 20.29
C PHE A 90 10.13 3.89 19.26
N SER A 91 10.81 2.76 19.45
CA SER A 91 11.83 2.29 18.49
C SER A 91 11.23 1.75 17.19
N THR A 92 9.99 1.25 17.22
CA THR A 92 9.36 0.58 16.08
C THR A 92 8.20 1.38 15.46
N ILE A 93 7.84 2.53 16.04
CA ILE A 93 6.68 3.34 15.61
C ILE A 93 6.68 3.66 14.10
N LEU A 94 7.86 3.82 13.52
CA LEU A 94 8.05 4.15 12.11
C LEU A 94 8.28 2.91 11.23
N TRP A 95 8.64 1.75 11.77
CA TRP A 95 9.12 0.60 10.99
C TRP A 95 8.21 -0.64 11.06
N GLY A 96 7.05 -0.51 11.69
CA GLY A 96 6.14 -1.63 11.82
C GLY A 96 6.55 -2.62 12.89
N GLY A 97 6.39 -2.23 14.14
CA GLY A 97 6.64 -3.09 15.28
C GLY A 97 5.49 -4.05 15.60
N PRO A 98 5.61 -4.81 16.69
CA PRO A 98 4.63 -5.84 17.06
C PRO A 98 3.24 -5.27 17.33
N TYR A 99 3.16 -4.00 17.76
CA TYR A 99 1.90 -3.35 18.09
C TYR A 99 1.12 -2.91 16.85
N LEU A 100 1.81 -2.43 15.80
CA LEU A 100 1.21 -2.00 14.54
C LEU A 100 2.05 -2.49 13.36
N LYS A 101 1.93 -3.76 13.03
CA LYS A 101 2.78 -4.48 12.06
C LYS A 101 2.86 -3.82 10.68
N PHE A 102 1.83 -3.08 10.29
CA PHE A 102 1.72 -2.53 8.94
C PHE A 102 2.06 -1.04 8.86
N SER A 103 2.57 -0.42 9.94
CA SER A 103 2.95 1.01 9.93
C SER A 103 4.18 1.31 9.06
N TRP A 104 5.00 0.32 8.70
CA TRP A 104 6.16 0.48 7.81
C TRP A 104 5.82 1.19 6.50
N TYR A 105 4.66 0.88 5.91
CA TYR A 105 4.17 1.54 4.69
C TYR A 105 4.02 3.06 4.87
N VAL A 106 3.59 3.49 6.05
CA VAL A 106 3.39 4.91 6.36
C VAL A 106 4.69 5.69 6.31
N THR A 107 5.74 5.10 6.86
CA THR A 107 7.09 5.70 6.85
C THR A 107 7.65 5.78 5.44
N GLU A 108 7.49 4.71 4.68
CA GLU A 108 7.97 4.65 3.32
C GLU A 108 7.27 5.66 2.42
N ILE A 109 5.93 5.73 2.48
CA ILE A 109 5.18 6.71 1.68
C ILE A 109 5.43 8.15 2.14
N ALA A 110 5.70 8.38 3.43
CA ALA A 110 6.11 9.70 3.93
C ALA A 110 7.46 10.11 3.35
N GLY A 111 8.43 9.20 3.30
CA GLY A 111 9.73 9.43 2.64
C GLY A 111 9.57 9.75 1.16
N ILE A 112 8.75 9.00 0.44
CA ILE A 112 8.44 9.25 -0.98
C ILE A 112 7.77 10.62 -1.17
N TYR A 113 6.86 11.01 -0.26
CA TYR A 113 6.23 12.33 -0.32
C TYR A 113 7.24 13.46 -0.12
N LEU A 114 8.25 13.26 0.73
CA LEU A 114 9.33 14.21 0.90
C LEU A 114 10.19 14.33 -0.37
N LEU A 115 10.61 13.21 -0.98
CA LEU A 115 11.32 13.18 -2.25
C LEU A 115 10.51 13.90 -3.34
N PHE A 116 9.23 13.56 -3.48
CA PHE A 116 8.33 14.25 -4.41
C PHE A 116 8.32 15.76 -4.19
N TYR A 117 8.17 16.21 -2.93
CA TYR A 117 8.12 17.62 -2.61
C TYR A 117 9.40 18.37 -3.00
N ILE A 118 10.56 17.77 -2.71
CA ILE A 118 11.87 18.35 -3.05
C ILE A 118 12.03 18.42 -4.57
N THR A 119 11.78 17.31 -5.26
CA THR A 119 11.94 17.20 -6.72
C THR A 119 11.00 18.13 -7.48
N MET A 120 9.76 18.29 -7.02
CA MET A 120 8.81 19.20 -7.70
C MET A 120 9.18 20.68 -7.55
N ARG A 121 10.04 21.06 -6.60
CA ARG A 121 10.58 22.44 -6.45
C ARG A 121 11.75 22.77 -7.39
N LEU A 122 12.34 21.78 -8.03
CA LEU A 122 13.41 22.01 -9.00
C LEU A 122 12.94 22.92 -10.15
N LYS A 123 13.80 23.78 -10.65
CA LYS A 123 13.54 24.62 -11.84
C LYS A 123 13.82 23.81 -13.11
N ALA A 124 12.97 22.82 -13.42
CA ALA A 124 13.14 21.94 -14.57
C ALA A 124 11.79 21.63 -15.24
N LYS A 125 11.83 21.12 -16.48
CA LYS A 125 10.64 20.61 -17.17
C LYS A 125 10.05 19.43 -16.40
N LEU A 126 8.72 19.24 -16.44
CA LEU A 126 8.04 18.18 -15.69
C LEU A 126 8.66 16.80 -15.97
N VAL A 127 8.94 16.47 -17.24
CA VAL A 127 9.54 15.19 -17.60
C VAL A 127 10.87 14.94 -16.89
N ASN A 128 11.72 15.96 -16.78
CA ASN A 128 13.01 15.83 -16.08
C ASN A 128 12.79 15.61 -14.57
N LYS A 129 11.80 16.28 -13.97
CA LYS A 129 11.42 16.05 -12.57
C LYS A 129 10.93 14.61 -12.35
N LEU A 130 10.15 14.06 -13.29
CA LEU A 130 9.70 12.68 -13.20
C LEU A 130 10.85 11.68 -13.33
N ILE A 131 11.82 11.96 -14.21
CA ILE A 131 13.05 11.15 -14.32
C ILE A 131 13.82 11.20 -13.01
N THR A 132 14.08 12.40 -12.46
CA THR A 132 14.77 12.56 -11.18
C THR A 132 14.07 11.79 -10.07
N LEU A 133 12.75 11.97 -9.94
CA LEU A 133 11.96 11.27 -8.91
C LEU A 133 12.01 9.74 -9.10
N SER A 134 11.97 9.26 -10.35
CA SER A 134 12.11 7.81 -10.61
C SER A 134 13.48 7.29 -10.19
N VAL A 135 14.55 8.06 -10.45
CA VAL A 135 15.91 7.70 -10.02
C VAL A 135 16.01 7.70 -8.49
N GLU A 136 15.44 8.72 -7.82
CA GLU A 136 15.40 8.78 -6.35
C GLU A 136 14.69 7.57 -5.73
N ILE A 137 13.58 7.12 -6.32
CA ILE A 137 12.87 5.90 -5.86
C ILE A 137 13.73 4.65 -6.11
N LEU A 138 14.40 4.52 -7.25
CA LEU A 138 15.31 3.41 -7.52
C LEU A 138 16.50 3.41 -6.56
N MET A 139 17.03 4.58 -6.21
CA MET A 139 18.07 4.72 -5.18
C MET A 139 17.56 4.30 -3.80
N LEU A 140 16.32 4.69 -3.44
CA LEU A 140 15.68 4.25 -2.20
C LEU A 140 15.56 2.72 -2.15
N MET A 141 15.09 2.08 -3.24
CA MET A 141 15.04 0.61 -3.35
C MET A 141 16.42 -0.02 -3.13
N THR A 142 17.45 0.57 -3.73
CA THR A 142 18.84 0.09 -3.59
C THR A 142 19.32 0.22 -2.14
N VAL A 143 19.06 1.35 -1.49
CA VAL A 143 19.42 1.57 -0.07
C VAL A 143 18.70 0.57 0.83
N LEU A 144 17.40 0.36 0.64
CA LEU A 144 16.62 -0.61 1.43
C LEU A 144 17.16 -2.04 1.23
N PHE A 145 17.55 -2.40 0.01
CA PHE A 145 18.13 -3.70 -0.29
C PHE A 145 19.47 -3.92 0.46
N PHE A 146 20.41 -2.97 0.38
CA PHE A 146 21.68 -3.06 1.08
C PHE A 146 21.56 -2.91 2.61
N ALA A 147 20.50 -2.26 3.08
CA ALA A 147 20.16 -2.20 4.50
C ALA A 147 19.47 -3.48 5.02
N ASN A 148 19.40 -4.54 4.18
CA ASN A 148 18.74 -5.82 4.50
C ASN A 148 17.30 -5.66 5.01
N GLN A 149 16.58 -4.65 4.47
CA GLN A 149 15.17 -4.49 4.79
C GLN A 149 14.35 -5.61 4.15
N PRO A 150 13.19 -5.97 4.75
CA PRO A 150 12.30 -6.98 4.20
C PRO A 150 11.95 -6.72 2.74
N ILE A 151 11.97 -7.77 1.92
CA ILE A 151 11.79 -7.68 0.47
C ILE A 151 10.48 -6.98 0.05
N TRP A 152 9.42 -7.11 0.86
CA TRP A 152 8.12 -6.48 0.59
C TRP A 152 8.13 -4.95 0.71
N TYR A 153 9.13 -4.35 1.36
CA TYR A 153 9.35 -2.90 1.33
C TYR A 153 9.80 -2.43 -0.06
N ILE A 154 10.56 -3.24 -0.76
CA ILE A 154 11.24 -2.86 -2.00
C ILE A 154 10.34 -3.11 -3.21
N VAL A 155 9.70 -4.28 -3.28
CA VAL A 155 9.03 -4.78 -4.48
C VAL A 155 7.73 -4.06 -4.82
N SER A 156 7.15 -3.31 -3.88
CA SER A 156 5.94 -2.51 -4.11
C SER A 156 6.22 -1.10 -4.66
N LEU A 157 7.44 -0.58 -4.46
CA LEU A 157 7.84 0.78 -4.85
C LEU A 157 7.75 1.08 -6.36
N PRO A 158 8.03 0.13 -7.28
CA PRO A 158 7.83 0.35 -8.72
C PRO A 158 6.41 0.78 -9.09
N GLY A 159 5.41 0.42 -8.27
CA GLY A 159 4.04 0.91 -8.43
C GLY A 159 3.94 2.43 -8.42
N PHE A 160 4.72 3.10 -7.57
CA PHE A 160 4.74 4.57 -7.53
C PHE A 160 5.31 5.15 -8.83
N ILE A 161 6.41 4.59 -9.33
CA ILE A 161 7.02 5.01 -10.62
C ILE A 161 6.00 4.81 -11.75
N ALA A 162 5.34 3.65 -11.78
CA ALA A 162 4.30 3.39 -12.77
C ALA A 162 3.15 4.43 -12.67
N GLY A 163 2.72 4.80 -11.47
CA GLY A 163 1.66 5.79 -11.25
C GLY A 163 2.00 7.19 -11.75
N ILE A 164 3.23 7.69 -11.50
CA ILE A 164 3.65 9.02 -11.96
C ILE A 164 3.76 9.08 -13.49
N TRP A 165 4.28 8.03 -14.13
CA TRP A 165 4.41 7.98 -15.58
C TRP A 165 3.08 7.71 -16.27
N TYR A 166 2.20 6.89 -15.67
CA TYR A 166 0.87 6.68 -16.20
C TYR A 166 0.08 7.99 -16.26
N GLU A 167 0.06 8.77 -15.17
CA GLU A 167 -0.64 10.06 -15.17
C GLU A 167 -0.06 11.03 -16.19
N TYR A 168 1.26 11.04 -16.36
CA TYR A 168 1.91 11.90 -17.36
C TYR A 168 1.51 11.55 -18.78
N TYR A 169 1.37 10.27 -19.10
CA TYR A 169 1.03 9.77 -20.43
C TYR A 169 -0.44 9.34 -20.58
N GLU A 170 -1.28 9.50 -19.56
CA GLU A 170 -2.65 8.95 -19.52
C GLU A 170 -3.42 9.19 -20.81
N LYS A 171 -3.54 10.46 -21.25
CA LYS A 171 -4.29 10.82 -22.47
C LYS A 171 -3.74 10.09 -23.70
N ARG A 172 -2.41 9.94 -23.82
CA ARG A 172 -1.78 9.27 -24.93
C ARG A 172 -1.95 7.74 -24.88
N ILE A 173 -1.95 7.19 -23.68
CA ILE A 173 -2.17 5.75 -23.45
C ILE A 173 -3.62 5.42 -23.80
N ILE A 174 -4.58 6.14 -23.22
CA ILE A 174 -6.02 5.90 -23.45
C ILE A 174 -6.39 6.05 -24.93
N SER A 175 -5.79 7.01 -25.63
CA SER A 175 -6.06 7.21 -27.06
C SER A 175 -5.54 6.09 -27.99
N LYS A 176 -4.60 5.26 -27.49
CA LYS A 176 -3.95 4.19 -28.27
C LYS A 176 -4.35 2.78 -27.84
N ILE A 177 -4.80 2.62 -26.60
CA ILE A 177 -5.20 1.32 -26.08
C ILE A 177 -6.53 0.91 -26.73
N THR A 178 -6.53 -0.25 -27.38
CA THR A 178 -7.72 -0.95 -27.82
C THR A 178 -8.08 -2.04 -26.83
N PHE A 179 -9.34 -2.49 -26.82
CA PHE A 179 -9.76 -3.61 -25.98
C PHE A 179 -8.94 -4.89 -26.25
N GLN A 180 -8.56 -5.13 -27.50
CA GLN A 180 -7.71 -6.27 -27.88
C GLN A 180 -6.30 -6.16 -27.29
N SER A 181 -5.66 -4.96 -27.38
CA SER A 181 -4.35 -4.75 -26.77
C SER A 181 -4.39 -4.91 -25.26
N LEU A 182 -5.48 -4.51 -24.62
CA LEU A 182 -5.69 -4.66 -23.19
C LEU A 182 -5.76 -6.14 -22.78
N ILE A 183 -6.58 -6.94 -23.46
CA ILE A 183 -6.67 -8.40 -23.23
C ILE A 183 -5.27 -9.04 -23.41
N PHE A 184 -4.54 -8.64 -24.46
CA PHE A 184 -3.20 -9.16 -24.73
C PHE A 184 -2.22 -8.83 -23.59
N PHE A 185 -2.21 -7.59 -23.09
CA PHE A 185 -1.38 -7.20 -21.94
C PHE A 185 -1.76 -7.95 -20.66
N ILE A 186 -3.05 -8.11 -20.38
CA ILE A 186 -3.52 -8.89 -19.23
C ILE A 186 -3.06 -10.34 -19.37
N ALA A 187 -3.26 -10.95 -20.54
CA ALA A 187 -2.88 -12.35 -20.79
C ALA A 187 -1.37 -12.58 -20.63
N ILE A 188 -0.52 -11.71 -21.23
CA ILE A 188 0.93 -11.78 -21.05
C ILE A 188 1.31 -11.64 -19.57
N THR A 189 0.69 -10.74 -18.86
CA THR A 189 1.04 -10.49 -17.47
C THR A 189 0.61 -11.64 -16.55
N VAL A 190 -0.57 -12.21 -16.78
CA VAL A 190 -1.01 -13.45 -16.11
C VAL A 190 -0.06 -14.61 -16.43
N LEU A 191 0.37 -14.74 -17.69
CA LEU A 191 1.32 -15.76 -18.09
C LEU A 191 2.68 -15.60 -17.38
N ILE A 192 3.23 -14.38 -17.34
CA ILE A 192 4.50 -14.10 -16.65
C ILE A 192 4.35 -14.39 -15.14
N TRP A 193 3.22 -13.99 -14.53
CA TRP A 193 2.93 -14.30 -13.15
C TRP A 193 2.83 -15.81 -12.91
N PHE A 194 2.14 -16.55 -13.78
CA PHE A 194 2.00 -18.00 -13.68
C PHE A 194 3.35 -18.70 -13.83
N ILE A 195 4.20 -18.29 -14.78
CA ILE A 195 5.55 -18.82 -14.96
C ILE A 195 6.42 -18.57 -13.74
N ALA A 196 6.42 -17.35 -13.21
CA ALA A 196 7.16 -16.99 -12.01
C ALA A 196 6.69 -17.81 -10.80
N TRP A 197 5.39 -18.04 -10.69
CA TRP A 197 4.78 -18.84 -9.65
C TRP A 197 5.14 -20.32 -9.77
N GLN A 198 5.06 -20.93 -10.96
CA GLN A 198 5.48 -22.31 -11.19
C GLN A 198 6.96 -22.51 -10.90
N TRP A 199 7.80 -21.57 -11.28
CA TRP A 199 9.24 -21.66 -11.04
C TRP A 199 9.59 -21.69 -9.54
N HIS A 200 8.82 -21.03 -8.71
CA HIS A 200 8.97 -21.12 -7.26
C HIS A 200 8.71 -22.52 -6.72
N TYR A 201 7.71 -23.23 -7.25
CA TYR A 201 7.28 -24.53 -6.70
C TYR A 201 8.07 -25.73 -7.24
N THR A 202 8.66 -25.60 -8.42
CA THR A 202 9.40 -26.72 -9.05
C THR A 202 10.84 -26.83 -8.61
N GLY A 203 11.31 -25.97 -7.69
CA GLY A 203 12.69 -26.04 -7.19
C GLY A 203 13.73 -25.78 -8.26
N GLY A 204 13.38 -25.03 -9.29
CA GLY A 204 14.28 -24.68 -10.38
C GLY A 204 15.59 -24.07 -9.89
N PHE A 205 16.66 -24.74 -10.22
CA PHE A 205 18.04 -24.49 -9.87
C PHE A 205 18.41 -23.01 -9.84
N ILE A 206 19.08 -22.53 -8.78
CA ILE A 206 19.90 -21.29 -8.72
C ILE A 206 19.21 -20.01 -8.22
N LEU A 207 17.91 -19.95 -8.02
CA LEU A 207 17.32 -18.73 -7.50
C LEU A 207 16.80 -18.95 -6.07
N THR A 208 17.56 -18.47 -5.10
CA THR A 208 17.16 -18.37 -3.69
C THR A 208 15.74 -17.78 -3.57
N ALA A 209 15.02 -18.09 -2.51
CA ALA A 209 13.67 -17.59 -2.22
C ALA A 209 13.49 -16.07 -2.50
N TYR A 210 14.56 -15.30 -2.29
CA TYR A 210 14.61 -13.87 -2.58
C TYR A 210 14.33 -13.47 -4.03
N ARG A 211 14.80 -14.25 -5.00
CA ARG A 211 14.64 -13.86 -6.41
C ARG A 211 13.25 -14.15 -6.92
N TYR A 212 12.62 -15.18 -6.39
CA TYR A 212 11.24 -15.50 -6.71
C TYR A 212 10.29 -14.42 -6.16
N GLU A 213 10.41 -14.08 -4.89
CA GLU A 213 9.62 -13.01 -4.29
C GLU A 213 9.80 -11.70 -5.05
N PHE A 214 11.04 -11.35 -5.41
CA PHE A 214 11.33 -10.17 -6.22
C PHE A 214 10.64 -10.22 -7.59
N ILE A 215 10.76 -11.30 -8.34
CA ILE A 215 10.17 -11.40 -9.69
C ILE A 215 8.64 -11.42 -9.60
N SER A 216 8.06 -12.23 -8.74
CA SER A 216 6.60 -12.33 -8.62
C SER A 216 5.97 -11.02 -8.15
N MET A 217 6.59 -10.34 -7.21
CA MET A 217 6.12 -9.08 -6.68
C MET A 217 6.35 -7.92 -7.64
N PHE A 218 7.50 -7.88 -8.33
CA PHE A 218 7.77 -6.89 -9.38
C PHE A 218 6.78 -7.02 -10.54
N VAL A 219 6.53 -8.25 -11.00
CA VAL A 219 5.52 -8.52 -12.02
C VAL A 219 4.12 -8.15 -11.53
N SER A 220 3.78 -8.48 -10.29
CA SER A 220 2.51 -8.12 -9.69
C SER A 220 2.34 -6.61 -9.51
N ALA A 221 3.43 -5.89 -9.20
CA ALA A 221 3.42 -4.44 -9.11
C ALA A 221 3.11 -3.77 -10.45
N LEU A 222 3.51 -4.39 -11.56
CA LEU A 222 3.17 -3.93 -12.92
C LEU A 222 1.77 -4.35 -13.37
N LEU A 223 1.27 -5.48 -12.87
CA LEU A 223 -0.06 -6.02 -13.23
C LEU A 223 -1.21 -5.15 -12.74
N PHE A 224 -1.12 -4.71 -11.50
CA PHE A 224 -2.21 -3.94 -10.89
C PHE A 224 -2.53 -2.65 -11.64
N PRO A 225 -1.54 -1.84 -12.06
CA PRO A 225 -1.80 -0.69 -12.92
C PRO A 225 -2.51 -1.06 -14.22
N ILE A 226 -2.11 -2.16 -14.84
CA ILE A 226 -2.74 -2.64 -16.09
C ILE A 226 -4.19 -3.04 -15.85
N ILE A 227 -4.47 -3.74 -14.75
CA ILE A 227 -5.84 -4.11 -14.34
C ILE A 227 -6.66 -2.85 -14.03
N VAL A 228 -6.11 -1.87 -13.31
CA VAL A 228 -6.78 -0.61 -13.02
C VAL A 228 -7.08 0.16 -14.31
N ILE A 229 -6.13 0.22 -15.24
CA ILE A 229 -6.33 0.80 -16.57
C ILE A 229 -7.45 0.06 -17.31
N ALA A 230 -7.45 -1.29 -17.25
CA ALA A 230 -8.47 -2.11 -17.88
C ALA A 230 -9.87 -1.83 -17.34
N LEU A 231 -9.98 -1.71 -16.04
CA LEU A 231 -11.25 -1.42 -15.36
C LEU A 231 -11.72 0.01 -15.64
N THR A 232 -10.81 0.98 -15.69
CA THR A 232 -11.15 2.38 -16.00
C THR A 232 -11.50 2.59 -17.46
N PHE A 233 -10.90 1.84 -18.38
CA PHE A 233 -11.23 1.89 -19.80
C PHE A 233 -12.66 1.39 -20.08
N ASN A 234 -13.16 0.44 -19.28
CA ASN A 234 -14.52 -0.10 -19.39
C ASN A 234 -15.50 0.59 -18.40
N SER A 235 -15.16 1.77 -17.92
CA SER A 235 -15.81 2.46 -16.80
C SER A 235 -17.19 3.05 -17.10
N ARG A 236 -18.11 2.20 -17.47
CA ARG A 236 -19.55 2.39 -17.12
C ARG A 236 -19.84 1.94 -15.67
N ILE A 237 -18.84 1.36 -15.00
CA ILE A 237 -18.94 0.93 -13.60
C ILE A 237 -18.42 2.08 -12.74
N THR A 238 -19.29 2.99 -12.36
CA THR A 238 -19.03 3.83 -11.19
C THR A 238 -19.02 2.90 -9.98
N PRO A 239 -17.89 2.76 -9.27
CA PRO A 239 -17.89 1.99 -8.05
C PRO A 239 -18.96 2.58 -7.11
N PRO A 240 -19.79 1.74 -6.46
CA PRO A 240 -20.74 2.26 -5.51
C PRO A 240 -19.98 3.04 -4.44
N ASP A 241 -20.52 4.19 -4.04
CA ASP A 241 -19.99 5.00 -2.94
C ASP A 241 -20.23 4.27 -1.60
N LEU A 242 -19.51 3.17 -1.42
CA LEU A 242 -19.56 2.38 -0.21
C LEU A 242 -18.71 3.08 0.85
N LEU A 243 -19.21 3.17 2.06
CA LEU A 243 -18.49 3.68 3.22
C LEU A 243 -17.09 3.08 3.38
N VAL A 244 -16.93 1.82 2.96
CA VAL A 244 -15.66 1.09 2.92
C VAL A 244 -14.64 1.76 1.99
N THR A 245 -15.07 2.45 0.93
CA THR A 245 -14.13 3.07 -0.04
C THR A 245 -13.35 4.24 0.55
N HIS A 246 -13.86 4.85 1.61
CA HIS A 246 -13.21 5.97 2.29
C HIS A 246 -12.27 5.55 3.41
N SER A 247 -12.37 4.31 3.92
CA SER A 247 -11.63 3.80 5.07
C SER A 247 -10.57 2.74 4.72
N PHE A 248 -10.14 2.66 3.46
CA PHE A 248 -9.13 1.66 3.05
C PHE A 248 -7.80 1.76 3.80
N TYR A 249 -7.41 2.97 4.16
CA TYR A 249 -6.16 3.20 4.87
C TYR A 249 -6.26 2.74 6.33
N GLU A 250 -7.37 3.03 6.99
CA GLU A 250 -7.67 2.58 8.35
C GLU A 250 -7.84 1.05 8.39
N ILE A 251 -8.48 0.46 7.36
CA ILE A 251 -8.56 -1.00 7.19
C ILE A 251 -7.15 -1.60 7.15
N TYR A 252 -6.24 -1.00 6.40
CA TYR A 252 -4.87 -1.46 6.30
C TYR A 252 -4.12 -1.37 7.64
N LEU A 253 -4.27 -0.27 8.38
CA LEU A 253 -3.58 -0.07 9.66
C LEU A 253 -4.16 -0.94 10.79
N LEU A 254 -5.48 -1.06 10.87
CA LEU A 254 -6.19 -1.64 12.03
C LEU A 254 -6.45 -3.15 11.91
N GLN A 255 -6.15 -3.77 10.78
CA GLN A 255 -6.31 -5.22 10.62
C GLN A 255 -5.53 -6.02 11.70
N ASN A 256 -4.38 -5.52 12.17
CA ASN A 256 -3.62 -6.19 13.24
C ASN A 256 -4.39 -6.21 14.57
N ALA A 257 -5.05 -5.11 14.93
CA ALA A 257 -5.90 -5.05 16.12
C ALA A 257 -7.06 -6.05 16.02
N ALA A 258 -7.71 -6.12 14.86
CA ALA A 258 -8.79 -7.08 14.61
C ALA A 258 -8.29 -8.53 14.71
N MET A 259 -7.10 -8.83 14.18
CA MET A 259 -6.49 -10.17 14.29
C MET A 259 -6.18 -10.54 15.74
N ILE A 260 -5.69 -9.61 16.57
CA ILE A 260 -5.42 -9.83 17.99
C ILE A 260 -6.74 -10.17 18.72
N ILE A 261 -7.80 -9.38 18.50
CA ILE A 261 -9.11 -9.63 19.10
C ILE A 261 -9.65 -11.00 18.66
N SER A 262 -9.64 -11.28 17.37
CA SER A 262 -10.19 -12.53 16.84
C SER A 262 -9.44 -13.77 17.35
N SER A 263 -8.11 -13.70 17.48
CA SER A 263 -7.30 -14.79 18.03
C SER A 263 -7.56 -15.05 19.50
N PHE A 264 -8.10 -14.08 20.23
CA PHE A 264 -8.52 -14.27 21.62
C PHE A 264 -9.86 -15.02 21.72
N PHE A 265 -10.80 -14.74 20.82
CA PHE A 265 -12.13 -15.31 20.86
C PHE A 265 -12.26 -16.66 20.14
N SER A 266 -11.38 -16.99 19.20
CA SER A 266 -11.47 -18.25 18.46
C SER A 266 -10.11 -18.78 18.02
N SER A 267 -9.91 -20.09 18.24
CA SER A 267 -8.80 -20.87 17.68
C SER A 267 -9.17 -21.57 16.37
N ASP A 268 -10.48 -21.62 16.03
CA ASP A 268 -10.99 -22.19 14.79
C ASP A 268 -10.78 -21.20 13.64
N PHE A 269 -10.11 -21.67 12.56
CA PHE A 269 -9.71 -20.76 11.47
C PHE A 269 -10.87 -20.10 10.72
N PRO A 270 -11.96 -20.81 10.34
CA PRO A 270 -13.10 -20.15 9.70
C PRO A 270 -13.73 -19.06 10.56
N THR A 271 -13.93 -19.31 11.84
CA THR A 271 -14.49 -18.33 12.78
C THR A 271 -13.53 -17.15 12.98
N TYR A 272 -12.22 -17.42 13.16
CA TYR A 272 -11.18 -16.40 13.21
C TYR A 272 -11.18 -15.52 11.97
N TRP A 273 -11.28 -16.12 10.79
CA TRP A 273 -11.30 -15.39 9.52
C TRP A 273 -12.49 -14.44 9.42
N VAL A 274 -13.72 -14.95 9.69
CA VAL A 274 -14.95 -14.14 9.66
C VAL A 274 -14.88 -13.00 10.65
N LEU A 275 -14.52 -13.28 11.91
CA LEU A 275 -14.38 -12.27 12.97
C LEU A 275 -13.38 -11.19 12.58
N THR A 276 -12.21 -11.58 12.08
CA THR A 276 -11.17 -10.62 11.70
C THR A 276 -11.66 -9.70 10.57
N MET A 277 -12.33 -10.25 9.55
CA MET A 277 -12.87 -9.46 8.45
C MET A 277 -13.92 -8.45 8.94
N MET A 278 -14.88 -8.90 9.75
CA MET A 278 -15.93 -8.04 10.31
C MET A 278 -15.35 -6.96 11.23
N LEU A 279 -14.51 -7.34 12.18
CA LEU A 279 -13.90 -6.42 13.14
C LEU A 279 -13.00 -5.40 12.43
N THR A 280 -12.22 -5.81 11.43
CA THR A 280 -11.39 -4.87 10.66
C THR A 280 -12.25 -3.76 10.04
N ILE A 281 -13.36 -4.12 9.41
CA ILE A 281 -14.26 -3.15 8.77
C ILE A 281 -14.90 -2.24 9.84
N CYS A 282 -15.42 -2.81 10.91
CA CYS A 282 -16.08 -2.03 11.97
C CYS A 282 -15.13 -1.04 12.66
N ILE A 283 -13.95 -1.52 13.08
CA ILE A 283 -12.95 -0.71 13.78
C ILE A 283 -12.40 0.38 12.84
N ALA A 284 -12.10 0.03 11.59
CA ALA A 284 -11.59 0.99 10.61
C ALA A 284 -12.62 2.08 10.29
N PHE A 285 -13.89 1.73 10.20
CA PHE A 285 -14.95 2.71 9.97
C PHE A 285 -15.13 3.67 11.16
N ALA A 286 -15.08 3.16 12.39
CA ALA A 286 -15.11 4.00 13.59
C ALA A 286 -13.88 4.94 13.64
N ALA A 287 -12.69 4.41 13.36
CA ALA A 287 -11.45 5.17 13.33
C ALA A 287 -11.47 6.26 12.24
N TYR A 288 -11.97 5.96 11.05
CA TYR A 288 -12.11 6.95 9.96
C TYR A 288 -12.95 8.16 10.34
N LYS A 289 -14.02 7.97 11.11
CA LYS A 289 -14.82 9.10 11.60
C LYS A 289 -14.06 9.97 12.61
N VAL A 290 -13.26 9.36 13.45
CA VAL A 290 -12.44 10.05 14.46
C VAL A 290 -11.30 10.82 13.78
N ASP A 291 -10.52 10.16 12.95
CA ASP A 291 -9.33 10.76 12.34
C ASP A 291 -9.68 11.89 11.37
N THR A 292 -10.74 11.73 10.58
CA THR A 292 -11.21 12.81 9.68
C THR A 292 -11.70 14.04 10.46
N SER A 293 -12.25 13.85 11.64
CA SER A 293 -12.65 14.94 12.53
C SER A 293 -11.43 15.64 13.13
N LEU A 294 -10.46 14.86 13.62
CA LEU A 294 -9.19 15.35 14.15
C LEU A 294 -8.37 16.07 13.07
N ALA A 295 -8.26 15.48 11.87
CA ALA A 295 -7.53 16.08 10.77
C ALA A 295 -8.13 17.43 10.34
N ARG A 296 -9.45 17.57 10.34
CA ARG A 296 -10.12 18.85 10.10
C ARG A 296 -9.82 19.87 11.18
N TRP A 297 -9.88 19.47 12.44
CA TRP A 297 -9.58 20.33 13.58
C TRP A 297 -8.14 20.85 13.53
N VAL A 298 -7.14 19.95 13.36
CA VAL A 298 -5.72 20.31 13.22
C VAL A 298 -5.48 21.22 12.01
N SER A 299 -6.12 20.92 10.87
CA SER A 299 -6.00 21.75 9.66
C SER A 299 -6.55 23.18 9.85
N ASN A 300 -7.51 23.36 10.72
CA ASN A 300 -8.05 24.69 11.05
C ASN A 300 -7.15 25.47 12.03
N LEU A 301 -6.38 24.80 12.87
CA LEU A 301 -5.40 25.42 13.77
C LEU A 301 -4.14 25.92 13.03
N ILE A 302 -3.82 25.32 11.89
CA ILE A 302 -2.61 25.64 11.11
C ILE A 302 -2.88 26.75 10.05
N LYS A 303 -4.14 27.09 9.83
CA LYS A 303 -4.53 28.22 8.96
C LYS A 303 -4.44 29.55 9.68
#